data_d41b0a1e155e94bf4e77bd3e020cc357
#
_entry.id   d41b0a1e155e94bf4e77bd3e020cc357
#
_cell.length_a   1.000
_cell.length_b   1.000
_cell.length_c   1.000
_cell.angle_alpha   90.00
_cell.angle_beta   90.00
_cell.angle_gamma   90.00
#
_symmetry.space_group_name_H-M   'P 1'
#
loop_
_entity.id
_entity.type
_entity.pdbx_description
1 polymer ?
#
loop_
_entity_poly.entity_id
_entity_poly.type
_entity_poly.pdbx_seq_one_letter_code
_entity_poly.pdbx_strand_id
1 'polypeptide(L)'
;TMVPKGSIVLDNHNGTAPGLIMEKKGKIAILLPGPPNEMVPMFEESVYPYLRKKQPEIIYSRMVKICGIGESQVAEEIQDLIEKQTNPTIAPYAKTGEVHLRITAKAENEKKCKEMIKPIVHELKKRFGKDVFATKEEKTLEEAVVDLLKEKNMTLSLAESCTGGAVAARIVNVPGVSEALMCGFVTYTNRAKRKCLGVKKSTLKNEGAVSAKCAKEMAKGGAKAAETDVCLSVTGLAGPGGGTEETPVGTVFMGCCCKGKTVTREYHFTGNRSRIRGQAVAQALTFIRDCLLECR
;
A
#
# COMPACT_ATOMS: atom_id res chain seq x y z
N THR A 1 50.24 -6.29 -5.72
CA THR A 1 49.21 -7.36 -5.77
C THR A 1 49.19 -7.91 -7.19
N MET A 2 49.28 -9.22 -7.35
CA MET A 2 49.15 -9.86 -8.67
C MET A 2 47.68 -10.00 -9.02
N VAL A 3 47.30 -9.62 -10.23
CA VAL A 3 45.97 -9.74 -10.78
C VAL A 3 45.98 -10.61 -12.05
N PRO A 4 44.89 -11.29 -12.42
CA PRO A 4 44.83 -12.10 -13.65
C PRO A 4 45.16 -11.25 -14.87
N LYS A 5 45.96 -11.81 -15.79
CA LYS A 5 46.33 -11.12 -17.03
C LYS A 5 45.10 -10.78 -17.87
N GLY A 6 44.99 -9.50 -18.27
CA GLY A 6 43.86 -8.99 -19.06
C GLY A 6 42.65 -8.55 -18.24
N SER A 7 42.76 -8.52 -16.89
CA SER A 7 41.72 -7.91 -16.05
C SER A 7 41.84 -6.37 -16.06
N ILE A 8 40.69 -5.71 -15.94
CA ILE A 8 40.60 -4.27 -15.67
C ILE A 8 40.59 -4.14 -14.14
N VAL A 9 41.55 -3.38 -13.61
CA VAL A 9 41.63 -3.08 -12.17
C VAL A 9 40.77 -1.85 -11.89
N LEU A 10 39.92 -1.95 -10.86
CA LEU A 10 39.06 -0.85 -10.39
C LEU A 10 39.66 -0.28 -9.11
N ASP A 11 39.89 1.02 -9.09
CA ASP A 11 40.40 1.72 -7.92
C ASP A 11 39.38 1.75 -6.79
N ASN A 12 39.86 1.50 -5.57
CA ASN A 12 39.05 1.57 -4.36
C ASN A 12 39.47 2.81 -3.55
N HIS A 13 38.67 3.85 -3.61
CA HIS A 13 38.94 5.11 -2.90
C HIS A 13 38.61 5.05 -1.40
N ASN A 14 37.87 4.01 -0.98
CA ASN A 14 37.39 3.85 0.40
C ASN A 14 38.00 2.65 1.14
N GLY A 15 38.97 1.97 0.51
CA GLY A 15 39.62 0.78 1.07
C GLY A 15 40.86 0.39 0.33
N THR A 16 41.46 -0.75 0.68
CA THR A 16 42.75 -1.22 0.11
C THR A 16 42.61 -2.32 -0.93
N ALA A 17 41.44 -3.00 -0.99
CA ALA A 17 41.23 -4.10 -1.93
C ALA A 17 40.67 -3.55 -3.26
N PRO A 18 41.38 -3.71 -4.40
CA PRO A 18 40.89 -3.30 -5.70
C PRO A 18 39.73 -4.20 -6.16
N GLY A 19 38.84 -3.65 -7.01
CA GLY A 19 37.92 -4.46 -7.78
C GLY A 19 38.58 -4.94 -9.10
N LEU A 20 37.98 -5.95 -9.71
CA LEU A 20 38.47 -6.50 -10.99
C LEU A 20 37.31 -6.78 -11.93
N ILE A 21 37.47 -6.43 -13.21
CA ILE A 21 36.60 -6.90 -14.29
C ILE A 21 37.42 -7.82 -15.20
N MET A 22 36.91 -9.01 -15.43
CA MET A 22 37.49 -10.00 -16.32
C MET A 22 36.51 -10.38 -17.41
N GLU A 23 36.95 -10.35 -18.67
CA GLU A 23 36.10 -10.74 -19.80
C GLU A 23 36.75 -11.89 -20.57
N LYS A 24 36.01 -12.97 -20.81
CA LYS A 24 36.48 -14.10 -21.62
C LYS A 24 35.30 -14.77 -22.33
N LYS A 25 35.44 -14.96 -23.65
CA LYS A 25 34.43 -15.64 -24.50
C LYS A 25 33.01 -15.05 -24.30
N GLY A 26 32.86 -13.71 -24.25
CA GLY A 26 31.59 -13.03 -24.11
C GLY A 26 30.98 -13.10 -22.70
N LYS A 27 31.68 -13.71 -21.73
CA LYS A 27 31.28 -13.73 -20.32
C LYS A 27 32.09 -12.73 -19.52
N ILE A 28 31.45 -12.06 -18.57
CA ILE A 28 32.05 -11.04 -17.71
C ILE A 28 31.95 -11.54 -16.26
N ALA A 29 33.09 -11.55 -15.58
CA ALA A 29 33.20 -11.76 -14.14
C ALA A 29 33.67 -10.47 -13.48
N ILE A 30 32.98 -10.03 -12.43
CA ILE A 30 33.29 -8.81 -11.70
C ILE A 30 33.49 -9.18 -10.24
N LEU A 31 34.62 -8.79 -9.69
CA LEU A 31 34.97 -8.95 -8.28
C LEU A 31 34.97 -7.58 -7.63
N LEU A 32 34.25 -7.45 -6.54
CA LEU A 32 34.15 -6.22 -5.75
C LEU A 32 34.43 -6.52 -4.27
N PRO A 33 34.91 -5.53 -3.49
CA PRO A 33 35.04 -5.65 -2.05
C PRO A 33 33.64 -5.94 -1.41
N GLY A 34 33.66 -6.60 -0.23
CA GLY A 34 32.43 -6.92 0.49
C GLY A 34 31.76 -5.74 1.21
N PRO A 35 32.51 -4.83 1.86
CA PRO A 35 31.94 -3.70 2.59
C PRO A 35 31.13 -2.77 1.68
N PRO A 36 29.86 -2.44 2.03
CA PRO A 36 28.99 -1.61 1.17
C PRO A 36 29.56 -0.22 0.86
N ASN A 37 30.27 0.39 1.81
CA ASN A 37 30.93 1.69 1.62
C ASN A 37 32.06 1.69 0.59
N GLU A 38 32.61 0.51 0.26
CA GLU A 38 33.62 0.31 -0.78
C GLU A 38 32.94 -0.15 -2.09
N MET A 39 32.07 -1.17 -1.98
CA MET A 39 31.43 -1.82 -3.11
C MET A 39 30.51 -0.88 -3.89
N VAL A 40 29.65 -0.11 -3.20
CA VAL A 40 28.64 0.73 -3.87
C VAL A 40 29.26 1.82 -4.72
N PRO A 41 30.20 2.66 -4.23
CA PRO A 41 30.87 3.66 -5.06
C PRO A 41 31.62 3.03 -6.25
N MET A 42 32.37 1.94 -6.01
CA MET A 42 33.09 1.27 -7.07
C MET A 42 32.20 0.69 -8.16
N PHE A 43 31.01 0.18 -7.76
CA PHE A 43 30.00 -0.28 -8.72
C PHE A 43 29.47 0.90 -9.55
N GLU A 44 29.05 1.98 -8.91
CA GLU A 44 28.44 3.14 -9.56
C GLU A 44 29.40 3.86 -10.49
N GLU A 45 30.64 4.07 -10.05
CA GLU A 45 31.64 4.85 -10.77
C GLU A 45 32.35 4.08 -11.88
N SER A 46 32.54 2.77 -11.71
CA SER A 46 33.39 1.97 -12.62
C SER A 46 32.62 0.83 -13.30
N VAL A 47 31.91 0.01 -12.54
CA VAL A 47 31.25 -1.19 -13.08
C VAL A 47 30.01 -0.83 -13.91
N TYR A 48 29.16 0.03 -13.38
CA TYR A 48 27.93 0.43 -14.07
C TYR A 48 28.21 1.09 -15.44
N PRO A 49 29.14 2.05 -15.59
CA PRO A 49 29.50 2.61 -16.90
C PRO A 49 30.10 1.57 -17.86
N TYR A 50 30.90 0.61 -17.35
CA TYR A 50 31.44 -0.46 -18.16
C TYR A 50 30.32 -1.37 -18.73
N LEU A 51 29.38 -1.80 -17.88
CA LEU A 51 28.26 -2.64 -18.29
C LEU A 51 27.32 -1.89 -19.26
N ARG A 52 27.09 -0.60 -19.03
CA ARG A 52 26.28 0.27 -19.91
C ARG A 52 26.84 0.37 -21.33
N LYS A 53 28.17 0.39 -21.49
CA LYS A 53 28.81 0.37 -22.82
C LYS A 53 28.60 -0.97 -23.54
N LYS A 54 28.53 -2.07 -22.78
CA LYS A 54 28.34 -3.42 -23.35
C LYS A 54 26.84 -3.67 -23.69
N GLN A 55 25.94 -3.12 -22.91
CA GLN A 55 24.49 -3.24 -23.10
C GLN A 55 23.83 -1.87 -22.98
N PRO A 56 23.70 -1.15 -24.09
CA PRO A 56 23.18 0.22 -24.09
C PRO A 56 21.69 0.30 -23.75
N GLU A 57 20.95 -0.79 -23.85
CA GLU A 57 19.53 -0.84 -23.48
C GLU A 57 19.35 -0.62 -21.98
N ILE A 58 18.28 0.09 -21.63
CA ILE A 58 17.87 0.32 -20.23
C ILE A 58 16.65 -0.52 -19.88
N ILE A 59 16.49 -0.76 -18.60
CA ILE A 59 15.27 -1.31 -18.00
C ILE A 59 14.58 -0.17 -17.26
N TYR A 60 13.31 0.02 -17.56
CA TYR A 60 12.44 0.99 -16.89
C TYR A 60 11.18 0.30 -16.43
N SER A 61 10.77 0.58 -15.18
CA SER A 61 9.57 0.00 -14.60
C SER A 61 8.59 1.08 -14.17
N ARG A 62 7.30 0.74 -14.18
CA ARG A 62 6.22 1.54 -13.64
C ARG A 62 5.28 0.66 -12.84
N MET A 63 4.81 1.16 -11.71
CA MET A 63 3.84 0.45 -10.88
C MET A 63 2.42 0.87 -11.25
N VAL A 64 1.48 -0.09 -11.17
CA VAL A 64 0.05 0.15 -11.05
C VAL A 64 -0.39 -0.51 -9.76
N LYS A 65 -0.94 0.28 -8.84
CA LYS A 65 -1.30 -0.17 -7.49
C LYS A 65 -2.81 -0.18 -7.34
N ILE A 66 -3.33 -1.31 -6.89
CA ILE A 66 -4.75 -1.64 -6.82
C ILE A 66 -5.12 -1.92 -5.36
N CYS A 67 -6.26 -1.42 -4.90
CA CYS A 67 -6.82 -1.72 -3.58
C CYS A 67 -8.29 -2.18 -3.72
N GLY A 68 -8.81 -2.86 -2.68
CA GLY A 68 -10.21 -3.30 -2.66
C GLY A 68 -10.53 -4.58 -3.41
N ILE A 69 -9.56 -5.13 -4.16
CA ILE A 69 -9.69 -6.37 -4.92
C ILE A 69 -8.64 -7.37 -4.44
N GLY A 70 -9.02 -8.65 -4.37
CA GLY A 70 -8.12 -9.74 -3.99
C GLY A 70 -7.10 -10.10 -5.07
N GLU A 71 -5.95 -10.65 -4.66
CA GLU A 71 -4.88 -11.06 -5.56
C GLU A 71 -5.36 -12.03 -6.67
N SER A 72 -6.16 -13.03 -6.29
CA SER A 72 -6.68 -14.03 -7.24
C SER A 72 -7.54 -13.40 -8.32
N GLN A 73 -8.40 -12.45 -7.94
CA GLN A 73 -9.24 -11.73 -8.89
C GLN A 73 -8.40 -10.83 -9.81
N VAL A 74 -7.39 -10.13 -9.28
CA VAL A 74 -6.47 -9.34 -10.11
C VAL A 74 -5.72 -10.24 -11.08
N ALA A 75 -5.24 -11.41 -10.63
CA ALA A 75 -4.52 -12.37 -11.47
C ALA A 75 -5.39 -12.89 -12.63
N GLU A 76 -6.65 -13.24 -12.35
CA GLU A 76 -7.64 -13.66 -13.35
C GLU A 76 -7.89 -12.57 -14.41
N GLU A 77 -8.12 -11.34 -13.96
CA GLU A 77 -8.39 -10.18 -14.81
C GLU A 77 -7.23 -9.78 -15.75
N ILE A 78 -5.99 -10.18 -15.42
CA ILE A 78 -4.81 -9.86 -16.24
C ILE A 78 -4.15 -11.09 -16.89
N GLN A 79 -4.76 -12.28 -16.80
CA GLN A 79 -4.17 -13.53 -17.29
C GLN A 79 -3.82 -13.44 -18.77
N ASP A 80 -4.70 -12.90 -19.59
CA ASP A 80 -4.48 -12.70 -21.02
C ASP A 80 -3.30 -11.77 -21.35
N LEU A 81 -3.02 -10.79 -20.49
CA LEU A 81 -1.89 -9.89 -20.63
C LEU A 81 -0.58 -10.59 -20.25
N ILE A 82 -0.61 -11.42 -19.19
CA ILE A 82 0.57 -12.19 -18.74
C ILE A 82 0.95 -13.26 -19.76
N GLU A 83 -0.04 -14.00 -20.31
CA GLU A 83 0.21 -15.08 -21.28
C GLU A 83 0.81 -14.56 -22.60
N LYS A 84 0.44 -13.37 -23.03
CA LYS A 84 0.89 -12.75 -24.29
C LYS A 84 2.10 -11.84 -24.14
N GLN A 85 2.58 -11.63 -22.91
CA GLN A 85 3.64 -10.67 -22.67
C GLN A 85 5.00 -11.14 -23.22
N THR A 86 5.76 -10.20 -23.74
CA THR A 86 7.16 -10.37 -24.13
C THR A 86 8.01 -9.21 -23.61
N ASN A 87 7.75 -8.02 -24.09
CA ASN A 87 8.33 -6.76 -23.66
C ASN A 87 7.37 -5.62 -24.02
N PRO A 88 6.74 -4.96 -23.06
CA PRO A 88 6.95 -5.03 -21.59
C PRO A 88 6.40 -6.30 -20.92
N THR A 89 6.90 -6.60 -19.72
CA THR A 89 6.38 -7.65 -18.83
C THR A 89 5.58 -7.06 -17.68
N ILE A 90 4.64 -7.85 -17.12
CA ILE A 90 3.84 -7.52 -15.95
C ILE A 90 4.14 -8.54 -14.86
N ALA A 91 4.47 -8.07 -13.66
CA ALA A 91 4.70 -8.91 -12.50
C ALA A 91 3.81 -8.46 -11.33
N PRO A 92 2.90 -9.32 -10.83
CA PRO A 92 2.07 -9.03 -9.67
C PRO A 92 2.86 -9.22 -8.36
N TYR A 93 2.61 -8.35 -7.39
CA TYR A 93 3.13 -8.39 -6.03
C TYR A 93 1.98 -8.18 -5.05
N ALA A 94 1.65 -9.21 -4.30
CA ALA A 94 0.66 -9.13 -3.23
C ALA A 94 1.23 -8.35 -2.03
N LYS A 95 0.43 -7.43 -1.53
CA LYS A 95 0.62 -6.71 -0.28
C LYS A 95 -0.62 -6.87 0.59
N THR A 96 -0.52 -6.57 1.87
CA THR A 96 -1.69 -6.62 2.76
C THR A 96 -2.76 -5.62 2.31
N GLY A 97 -3.84 -6.12 1.70
CA GLY A 97 -4.96 -5.31 1.20
C GLY A 97 -4.71 -4.57 -0.11
N GLU A 98 -3.59 -4.81 -0.78
CA GLU A 98 -3.22 -4.15 -2.03
C GLU A 98 -2.58 -5.16 -2.99
N VAL A 99 -2.74 -4.96 -4.29
CA VAL A 99 -2.01 -5.68 -5.33
C VAL A 99 -1.24 -4.67 -6.17
N HIS A 100 0.08 -4.87 -6.27
CA HIS A 100 0.94 -4.01 -7.05
C HIS A 100 1.35 -4.73 -8.34
N LEU A 101 1.09 -4.15 -9.49
CA LEU A 101 1.51 -4.65 -10.80
C LEU A 101 2.70 -3.84 -11.26
N ARG A 102 3.87 -4.49 -11.40
CA ARG A 102 5.07 -3.85 -11.96
C ARG A 102 5.14 -4.15 -13.45
N ILE A 103 5.04 -3.10 -14.25
CA ILE A 103 5.19 -3.16 -15.70
C ILE A 103 6.62 -2.76 -16.02
N THR A 104 7.40 -3.66 -16.65
CA THR A 104 8.82 -3.47 -16.93
C THR A 104 9.08 -3.56 -18.42
N ALA A 105 9.69 -2.53 -19.00
CA ALA A 105 10.14 -2.50 -20.38
C ALA A 105 11.66 -2.41 -20.48
N LYS A 106 12.21 -3.00 -21.53
CA LYS A 106 13.60 -2.89 -21.94
C LYS A 106 13.68 -2.25 -23.31
N ALA A 107 14.43 -1.15 -23.45
CA ALA A 107 14.62 -0.44 -24.72
C ALA A 107 15.90 0.41 -24.72
N GLU A 108 16.21 1.06 -25.81
CA GLU A 108 17.40 1.89 -26.00
C GLU A 108 17.46 3.09 -25.05
N ASN A 109 16.28 3.62 -24.66
CA ASN A 109 16.19 4.79 -23.78
C ASN A 109 14.88 4.79 -23.00
N GLU A 110 14.81 5.64 -21.97
CA GLU A 110 13.67 5.75 -21.07
C GLU A 110 12.39 6.20 -21.78
N LYS A 111 12.51 7.09 -22.77
CA LYS A 111 11.36 7.57 -23.55
C LYS A 111 10.66 6.41 -24.24
N LYS A 112 11.43 5.53 -24.90
CA LYS A 112 10.91 4.36 -25.60
C LYS A 112 10.28 3.35 -24.63
N CYS A 113 10.93 3.09 -23.49
CA CYS A 113 10.33 2.27 -22.43
C CYS A 113 8.98 2.82 -21.95
N LYS A 114 8.88 4.13 -21.71
CA LYS A 114 7.63 4.80 -21.30
C LYS A 114 6.54 4.68 -22.36
N GLU A 115 6.89 4.82 -23.62
CA GLU A 115 5.96 4.65 -24.76
C GLU A 115 5.41 3.21 -24.83
N MET A 116 6.25 2.21 -24.60
CA MET A 116 5.85 0.80 -24.57
C MET A 116 4.96 0.46 -23.36
N ILE A 117 5.23 1.03 -22.20
CA ILE A 117 4.48 0.79 -20.95
C ILE A 117 3.11 1.47 -20.97
N LYS A 118 2.99 2.63 -21.61
CA LYS A 118 1.78 3.47 -21.59
C LYS A 118 0.49 2.73 -21.99
N PRO A 119 0.44 1.92 -23.08
CA PRO A 119 -0.76 1.17 -23.45
C PRO A 119 -1.20 0.17 -22.39
N ILE A 120 -0.23 -0.54 -21.75
CA ILE A 120 -0.52 -1.53 -20.70
C ILE A 120 -1.10 -0.83 -19.46
N VAL A 121 -0.50 0.28 -19.03
CA VAL A 121 -1.02 1.07 -17.90
C VAL A 121 -2.43 1.60 -18.21
N HIS A 122 -2.71 1.99 -19.45
CA HIS A 122 -4.05 2.42 -19.87
C HIS A 122 -5.05 1.29 -19.78
N GLU A 123 -4.70 0.12 -20.29
CA GLU A 123 -5.56 -1.09 -20.23
C GLU A 123 -5.84 -1.51 -18.79
N LEU A 124 -4.82 -1.54 -17.92
CA LEU A 124 -5.01 -1.84 -16.50
C LEU A 124 -5.93 -0.82 -15.80
N LYS A 125 -5.77 0.47 -16.10
CA LYS A 125 -6.70 1.50 -15.60
C LYS A 125 -8.13 1.31 -16.09
N LYS A 126 -8.33 0.84 -17.32
CA LYS A 126 -9.65 0.54 -17.87
C LYS A 126 -10.29 -0.64 -17.16
N ARG A 127 -9.53 -1.73 -16.92
CA ARG A 127 -10.04 -2.95 -16.25
C ARG A 127 -10.38 -2.69 -14.79
N PHE A 128 -9.50 -2.04 -14.04
CA PHE A 128 -9.63 -1.86 -12.60
C PHE A 128 -10.26 -0.52 -12.17
N GLY A 129 -10.37 0.43 -13.08
CA GLY A 129 -11.10 1.68 -12.87
C GLY A 129 -10.72 2.41 -11.58
N LYS A 130 -11.72 2.61 -10.71
CA LYS A 130 -11.55 3.30 -9.42
C LYS A 130 -10.63 2.56 -8.44
N ASP A 131 -10.44 1.27 -8.59
CA ASP A 131 -9.62 0.48 -7.67
C ASP A 131 -8.12 0.73 -7.86
N VAL A 132 -7.71 1.30 -9.01
CA VAL A 132 -6.35 1.82 -9.19
C VAL A 132 -6.19 3.10 -8.37
N PHE A 133 -5.38 3.04 -7.31
CA PHE A 133 -5.13 4.22 -6.47
C PHE A 133 -3.84 4.96 -6.83
N ALA A 134 -2.87 4.32 -7.46
CA ALA A 134 -1.62 4.95 -7.88
C ALA A 134 -1.00 4.29 -9.11
N THR A 135 -0.22 5.09 -9.85
CA THR A 135 0.63 4.61 -10.97
C THR A 135 2.09 5.05 -10.82
N LYS A 136 2.47 5.45 -9.60
CA LYS A 136 3.84 5.79 -9.20
C LYS A 136 4.28 4.84 -8.10
N GLU A 137 5.57 4.51 -8.07
CA GLU A 137 6.13 3.54 -7.11
C GLU A 137 6.07 4.06 -5.67
N GLU A 138 6.37 5.33 -5.47
CA GLU A 138 6.45 5.94 -4.15
C GLU A 138 5.08 6.18 -3.52
N LYS A 139 4.02 6.33 -4.32
CA LYS A 139 2.68 6.70 -3.84
C LYS A 139 2.04 5.60 -3.01
N THR A 140 1.74 5.87 -1.76
CA THR A 140 1.07 4.96 -0.82
C THR A 140 -0.45 5.11 -0.83
N LEU A 141 -1.18 4.16 -0.24
CA LEU A 141 -2.64 4.21 -0.15
C LEU A 141 -3.09 5.32 0.80
N GLU A 142 -2.39 5.50 1.93
CA GLU A 142 -2.65 6.61 2.85
C GLU A 142 -2.44 7.98 2.20
N GLU A 143 -1.40 8.15 1.38
CA GLU A 143 -1.21 9.39 0.61
C GLU A 143 -2.33 9.61 -0.41
N ALA A 144 -2.84 8.55 -1.05
CA ALA A 144 -3.96 8.68 -1.98
C ALA A 144 -5.25 9.10 -1.25
N VAL A 145 -5.47 8.62 -0.01
CA VAL A 145 -6.59 9.06 0.84
C VAL A 145 -6.43 10.53 1.24
N VAL A 146 -5.24 10.93 1.71
CA VAL A 146 -4.98 12.31 2.14
C VAL A 146 -5.09 13.30 0.99
N ASP A 147 -4.60 12.95 -0.21
CA ASP A 147 -4.77 13.78 -1.40
C ASP A 147 -6.27 14.02 -1.72
N LEU A 148 -7.08 12.96 -1.70
CA LEU A 148 -8.53 13.09 -1.94
C LEU A 148 -9.23 13.97 -0.88
N LEU A 149 -8.81 13.87 0.39
CA LEU A 149 -9.32 14.77 1.44
C LEU A 149 -8.97 16.22 1.13
N LYS A 150 -7.71 16.50 0.79
CA LYS A 150 -7.24 17.86 0.44
C LYS A 150 -7.89 18.39 -0.83
N GLU A 151 -7.98 17.58 -1.89
CA GLU A 151 -8.66 17.95 -3.14
C GLU A 151 -10.13 18.33 -2.95
N LYS A 152 -10.81 17.66 -2.01
CA LYS A 152 -12.22 17.93 -1.67
C LYS A 152 -12.39 18.94 -0.53
N ASN A 153 -11.32 19.47 0.04
CA ASN A 153 -11.33 20.32 1.24
C ASN A 153 -12.14 19.70 2.38
N MET A 154 -11.92 18.40 2.64
CA MET A 154 -12.61 17.63 3.68
C MET A 154 -11.70 17.26 4.83
N THR A 155 -12.26 17.26 6.03
CA THR A 155 -11.61 16.85 7.27
C THR A 155 -12.01 15.42 7.65
N LEU A 156 -11.07 14.70 8.28
CA LEU A 156 -11.20 13.30 8.70
C LEU A 156 -11.07 13.16 10.22
N SER A 157 -11.91 12.34 10.80
CA SER A 157 -11.69 11.73 12.11
C SER A 157 -11.75 10.20 12.04
N LEU A 158 -11.18 9.53 13.03
CA LEU A 158 -11.09 8.07 13.11
C LEU A 158 -11.64 7.58 14.45
N ALA A 159 -12.47 6.53 14.42
CA ALA A 159 -13.08 5.91 15.60
C ALA A 159 -12.67 4.43 15.64
N GLU A 160 -11.54 4.12 16.24
CA GLU A 160 -10.91 2.82 16.23
C GLU A 160 -11.23 1.99 17.47
N SER A 161 -11.41 0.68 17.30
CA SER A 161 -11.50 -0.30 18.38
C SER A 161 -10.43 -1.38 18.19
N CYS A 162 -10.69 -2.45 17.45
CA CYS A 162 -9.74 -3.57 17.29
C CYS A 162 -8.42 -3.19 16.61
N THR A 163 -8.38 -2.13 15.80
CA THR A 163 -7.17 -1.59 15.17
C THR A 163 -6.29 -0.80 16.14
N GLY A 164 -6.89 -0.22 17.21
CA GLY A 164 -6.15 0.35 18.34
C GLY A 164 -5.27 1.56 17.99
N GLY A 165 -5.71 2.41 17.06
CA GLY A 165 -4.96 3.59 16.59
C GLY A 165 -4.08 3.33 15.36
N ALA A 166 -4.07 2.10 14.83
CA ALA A 166 -3.18 1.75 13.71
C ALA A 166 -3.60 2.38 12.37
N VAL A 167 -4.88 2.71 12.18
CA VAL A 167 -5.34 3.48 11.00
C VAL A 167 -4.82 4.91 11.10
N ALA A 168 -4.95 5.53 12.28
CA ALA A 168 -4.40 6.86 12.53
C ALA A 168 -2.88 6.88 12.35
N ALA A 169 -2.18 5.87 12.88
CA ALA A 169 -0.72 5.73 12.74
C ALA A 169 -0.27 5.68 11.28
N ARG A 170 -1.01 5.00 10.39
CA ARG A 170 -0.71 5.01 8.95
C ARG A 170 -0.96 6.39 8.32
N ILE A 171 -2.08 7.01 8.63
CA ILE A 171 -2.45 8.32 8.06
C ILE A 171 -1.45 9.42 8.47
N VAL A 172 -0.96 9.41 9.71
CA VAL A 172 0.01 10.44 10.19
C VAL A 172 1.40 10.32 9.58
N ASN A 173 1.72 9.21 8.88
CA ASN A 173 2.95 9.11 8.11
C ASN A 173 2.98 10.05 6.88
N VAL A 174 1.82 10.59 6.47
CA VAL A 174 1.73 11.51 5.32
C VAL A 174 2.09 12.93 5.76
N PRO A 175 3.15 13.54 5.23
CA PRO A 175 3.51 14.92 5.56
C PRO A 175 2.36 15.90 5.28
N GLY A 176 2.13 16.84 6.19
CA GLY A 176 1.07 17.84 6.06
C GLY A 176 -0.35 17.30 6.24
N VAL A 177 -0.51 16.13 6.86
CA VAL A 177 -1.83 15.53 7.14
C VAL A 177 -2.61 16.27 8.23
N SER A 178 -1.96 17.12 9.02
CA SER A 178 -2.59 17.96 10.06
C SER A 178 -3.67 18.92 9.49
N GLU A 179 -3.63 19.19 8.20
CA GLU A 179 -4.67 19.95 7.50
C GLU A 179 -5.96 19.14 7.28
N ALA A 180 -5.89 17.81 7.31
CA ALA A 180 -7.01 16.92 7.02
C ALA A 180 -7.43 16.07 8.21
N LEU A 181 -6.49 15.48 8.96
CA LEU A 181 -6.78 14.62 10.12
C LEU A 181 -6.94 15.45 11.38
N MET A 182 -8.17 15.56 11.88
CA MET A 182 -8.50 16.39 13.05
C MET A 182 -8.45 15.60 14.36
N CYS A 183 -8.88 14.33 14.38
CA CYS A 183 -8.99 13.56 15.62
C CYS A 183 -8.94 12.05 15.36
N GLY A 184 -8.35 11.32 16.31
CA GLY A 184 -8.37 9.86 16.39
C GLY A 184 -8.89 9.39 17.75
N PHE A 185 -10.03 8.71 17.78
CA PHE A 185 -10.62 8.11 18.98
C PHE A 185 -10.26 6.63 19.05
N VAL A 186 -9.55 6.21 20.09
CA VAL A 186 -9.33 4.79 20.39
C VAL A 186 -10.35 4.36 21.45
N THR A 187 -11.53 3.92 21.01
CA THR A 187 -12.66 3.55 21.86
C THR A 187 -12.74 2.04 22.08
N TYR A 188 -11.79 1.50 22.84
CA TYR A 188 -11.58 0.05 22.96
C TYR A 188 -12.66 -0.66 23.81
N THR A 189 -13.28 0.05 24.76
CA THR A 189 -14.31 -0.48 25.63
C THR A 189 -15.70 0.04 25.27
N ASN A 190 -16.77 -0.68 25.68
CA ASN A 190 -18.16 -0.23 25.53
C ASN A 190 -18.40 1.11 26.25
N ARG A 191 -17.75 1.34 27.39
CA ARG A 191 -17.81 2.62 28.11
C ARG A 191 -17.23 3.76 27.27
N ALA A 192 -16.06 3.55 26.64
CA ALA A 192 -15.42 4.54 25.79
C ALA A 192 -16.27 4.84 24.54
N LYS A 193 -16.81 3.80 23.87
CA LYS A 193 -17.73 3.96 22.73
C LYS A 193 -18.93 4.85 23.08
N ARG A 194 -19.50 4.65 24.27
CA ARG A 194 -20.62 5.48 24.75
C ARG A 194 -20.19 6.89 25.08
N LYS A 195 -19.13 7.05 25.88
CA LYS A 195 -18.69 8.34 26.40
C LYS A 195 -18.17 9.27 25.30
N CYS A 196 -17.34 8.74 24.41
CA CYS A 196 -16.65 9.54 23.39
C CYS A 196 -17.45 9.71 22.11
N LEU A 197 -18.19 8.66 21.72
CA LEU A 197 -18.85 8.59 20.42
C LEU A 197 -20.40 8.56 20.50
N GLY A 198 -20.97 8.57 21.71
CA GLY A 198 -22.41 8.55 21.89
C GLY A 198 -23.10 7.24 21.45
N VAL A 199 -22.36 6.11 21.33
CA VAL A 199 -22.97 4.82 21.00
C VAL A 199 -24.01 4.44 22.04
N LYS A 200 -25.21 4.04 21.60
CA LYS A 200 -26.35 3.79 22.49
C LYS A 200 -26.13 2.54 23.34
N LYS A 201 -26.54 2.60 24.62
CA LYS A 201 -26.51 1.43 25.52
C LYS A 201 -27.34 0.26 24.97
N SER A 202 -28.47 0.56 24.33
CA SER A 202 -29.33 -0.45 23.68
C SER A 202 -28.63 -1.16 22.53
N THR A 203 -27.90 -0.43 21.69
CA THR A 203 -27.10 -1.03 20.59
C THR A 203 -26.07 -2.00 21.13
N LEU A 204 -25.29 -1.58 22.14
CA LEU A 204 -24.27 -2.46 22.74
C LEU A 204 -24.86 -3.67 23.47
N LYS A 205 -26.08 -3.56 24.02
CA LYS A 205 -26.77 -4.67 24.71
C LYS A 205 -27.39 -5.67 23.73
N ASN A 206 -28.04 -5.17 22.67
CA ASN A 206 -28.87 -5.98 21.79
C ASN A 206 -28.11 -6.50 20.56
N GLU A 207 -27.22 -5.68 19.98
CA GLU A 207 -26.47 -5.98 18.75
C GLU A 207 -25.01 -6.30 19.03
N GLY A 208 -24.51 -5.97 20.22
CA GLY A 208 -23.11 -6.10 20.58
C GLY A 208 -22.20 -4.96 20.08
N ALA A 209 -20.98 -4.97 20.57
CA ALA A 209 -19.94 -4.00 20.17
C ALA A 209 -19.39 -4.26 18.77
N VAL A 210 -19.48 -5.49 18.30
CA VAL A 210 -19.03 -5.91 16.95
C VAL A 210 -20.28 -6.13 16.12
N SER A 211 -20.78 -5.03 15.52
CA SER A 211 -21.98 -5.05 14.71
C SER A 211 -22.01 -3.85 13.76
N ALA A 212 -22.75 -3.98 12.66
CA ALA A 212 -22.94 -2.89 11.69
C ALA A 212 -23.54 -1.65 12.34
N LYS A 213 -24.50 -1.83 13.27
CA LYS A 213 -25.16 -0.73 13.98
C LYS A 213 -24.20 0.00 14.91
N CYS A 214 -23.33 -0.74 15.64
CA CYS A 214 -22.31 -0.14 16.47
C CYS A 214 -21.30 0.65 15.60
N ALA A 215 -20.80 0.07 14.52
CA ALA A 215 -19.91 0.77 13.59
C ALA A 215 -20.54 2.05 13.02
N LYS A 216 -21.82 1.99 12.62
CA LYS A 216 -22.58 3.15 12.13
C LYS A 216 -22.67 4.25 13.19
N GLU A 217 -23.00 3.91 14.42
CA GLU A 217 -23.10 4.87 15.52
C GLU A 217 -21.74 5.45 15.89
N MET A 218 -20.67 4.63 15.89
CA MET A 218 -19.30 5.07 16.10
C MET A 218 -18.88 6.11 15.04
N ALA A 219 -19.12 5.84 13.76
CA ALA A 219 -18.77 6.77 12.68
C ALA A 219 -19.54 8.10 12.78
N LYS A 220 -20.85 8.04 13.00
CA LYS A 220 -21.67 9.26 13.20
C LYS A 220 -21.24 10.06 14.42
N GLY A 221 -21.01 9.35 15.52
CA GLY A 221 -20.58 9.97 16.77
C GLY A 221 -19.19 10.59 16.68
N GLY A 222 -18.28 9.94 16.00
CA GLY A 222 -16.92 10.45 15.78
C GLY A 222 -16.91 11.70 14.89
N ALA A 223 -17.66 11.70 13.79
CA ALA A 223 -17.81 12.88 12.93
C ALA A 223 -18.36 14.07 13.72
N LYS A 224 -19.40 13.84 14.54
CA LYS A 224 -20.01 14.87 15.38
C LYS A 224 -19.06 15.37 16.47
N ALA A 225 -18.37 14.46 17.17
CA ALA A 225 -17.50 14.80 18.30
C ALA A 225 -16.23 15.54 17.86
N ALA A 226 -15.75 15.27 16.66
CA ALA A 226 -14.57 15.93 16.09
C ALA A 226 -14.92 17.07 15.12
N GLU A 227 -16.21 17.32 14.86
CA GLU A 227 -16.69 18.32 13.89
C GLU A 227 -16.06 18.16 12.51
N THR A 228 -16.01 16.88 12.02
CA THR A 228 -15.36 16.54 10.75
C THR A 228 -16.35 16.13 9.68
N ASP A 229 -15.98 16.35 8.41
CA ASP A 229 -16.79 15.97 7.25
C ASP A 229 -16.88 14.45 7.09
N VAL A 230 -15.77 13.77 7.43
CA VAL A 230 -15.64 12.32 7.30
C VAL A 230 -15.20 11.71 8.62
N CYS A 231 -15.82 10.60 9.00
CA CYS A 231 -15.35 9.76 10.08
C CYS A 231 -15.41 8.29 9.67
N LEU A 232 -14.28 7.61 9.76
CA LEU A 232 -14.23 6.15 9.65
C LEU A 232 -14.27 5.54 11.04
N SER A 233 -15.10 4.52 11.23
CA SER A 233 -15.10 3.66 12.42
C SER A 233 -14.68 2.24 12.09
N VAL A 234 -13.99 1.57 13.03
CA VAL A 234 -13.60 0.17 12.92
C VAL A 234 -13.90 -0.53 14.26
N THR A 235 -14.71 -1.59 14.22
CA THR A 235 -14.95 -2.47 15.38
C THR A 235 -14.95 -3.92 14.93
N GLY A 236 -14.35 -4.83 15.70
CA GLY A 236 -14.22 -6.22 15.26
C GLY A 236 -13.50 -7.12 16.25
N LEU A 237 -13.42 -8.41 15.90
CA LEU A 237 -12.78 -9.48 16.64
C LEU A 237 -11.45 -9.87 15.99
N ALA A 238 -10.35 -9.40 16.56
CA ALA A 238 -9.01 -9.70 16.05
C ALA A 238 -8.43 -11.02 16.59
N GLY A 239 -9.11 -11.66 17.54
CA GLY A 239 -8.69 -12.92 18.15
C GLY A 239 -7.53 -12.79 19.17
N PRO A 240 -7.03 -13.94 19.71
CA PRO A 240 -7.42 -15.31 19.35
C PRO A 240 -8.79 -15.74 19.93
N GLY A 241 -9.29 -15.11 20.99
CA GLY A 241 -10.58 -15.43 21.61
C GLY A 241 -11.70 -14.48 21.25
N GLY A 242 -12.91 -14.74 21.78
CA GLY A 242 -14.09 -13.88 21.68
C GLY A 242 -14.98 -14.11 20.46
N GLY A 243 -14.65 -15.06 19.56
CA GLY A 243 -15.51 -15.46 18.46
C GLY A 243 -16.63 -16.40 18.89
N THR A 244 -17.75 -16.33 18.16
CA THR A 244 -18.88 -17.28 18.21
C THR A 244 -19.10 -17.84 16.80
N GLU A 245 -20.01 -18.80 16.64
CA GLU A 245 -20.38 -19.30 15.31
C GLU A 245 -21.01 -18.19 14.44
N GLU A 246 -21.79 -17.30 15.03
CA GLU A 246 -22.43 -16.18 14.35
C GLU A 246 -21.46 -15.03 14.04
N THR A 247 -20.46 -14.83 14.89
CA THR A 247 -19.47 -13.75 14.76
C THR A 247 -18.08 -14.32 15.01
N PRO A 248 -17.49 -15.03 14.02
CA PRO A 248 -16.19 -15.66 14.18
C PRO A 248 -15.04 -14.66 14.32
N VAL A 249 -13.90 -15.12 14.84
CA VAL A 249 -12.67 -14.33 14.85
C VAL A 249 -12.31 -13.90 13.43
N GLY A 250 -12.00 -12.62 13.25
CA GLY A 250 -11.77 -12.00 11.96
C GLY A 250 -12.93 -11.17 11.43
N THR A 251 -14.12 -11.29 12.06
CA THR A 251 -15.26 -10.40 11.72
C THR A 251 -14.98 -8.98 12.15
N VAL A 252 -15.03 -8.05 11.19
CA VAL A 252 -14.79 -6.62 11.39
C VAL A 252 -15.89 -5.83 10.68
N PHE A 253 -16.56 -4.96 11.42
CA PHE A 253 -17.49 -3.98 10.89
C PHE A 253 -16.81 -2.61 10.79
N MET A 254 -16.97 -1.96 9.66
CA MET A 254 -16.51 -0.60 9.42
C MET A 254 -17.71 0.29 9.09
N GLY A 255 -17.71 1.51 9.61
CA GLY A 255 -18.67 2.54 9.26
C GLY A 255 -17.94 3.76 8.72
N CYS A 256 -18.43 4.35 7.65
CA CYS A 256 -17.91 5.61 7.13
C CYS A 256 -19.04 6.63 7.06
N CYS A 257 -18.93 7.69 7.85
CA CYS A 257 -19.81 8.86 7.79
C CYS A 257 -19.13 9.90 6.89
N CYS A 258 -19.80 10.31 5.81
CA CYS A 258 -19.34 11.36 4.92
C CYS A 258 -20.49 12.38 4.73
N LYS A 259 -20.26 13.64 5.14
CA LYS A 259 -21.28 14.70 5.09
C LYS A 259 -22.66 14.26 5.62
N GLY A 260 -22.67 13.58 6.78
CA GLY A 260 -23.87 13.09 7.45
C GLY A 260 -24.46 11.78 6.93
N LYS A 261 -24.12 11.35 5.71
CA LYS A 261 -24.49 10.02 5.19
C LYS A 261 -23.52 8.97 5.75
N THR A 262 -24.07 7.84 6.20
CA THR A 262 -23.24 6.77 6.78
C THR A 262 -23.52 5.45 6.11
N VAL A 263 -22.46 4.83 5.58
CA VAL A 263 -22.45 3.47 5.06
C VAL A 263 -21.68 2.56 6.01
N THR A 264 -22.03 1.28 6.02
CA THR A 264 -21.33 0.24 6.79
C THR A 264 -21.00 -0.92 5.89
N ARG A 265 -19.87 -1.55 6.17
CA ARG A 265 -19.41 -2.79 5.50
C ARG A 265 -18.97 -3.80 6.55
N GLU A 266 -19.19 -5.06 6.27
CA GLU A 266 -18.73 -6.20 7.03
C GLU A 266 -17.60 -6.89 6.27
N TYR A 267 -16.57 -7.33 7.01
CA TYR A 267 -15.41 -8.02 6.48
C TYR A 267 -15.07 -9.23 7.34
N HIS A 268 -14.56 -10.27 6.69
CA HIS A 268 -14.09 -11.50 7.34
C HIS A 268 -12.62 -11.70 6.98
N PHE A 269 -11.74 -11.39 7.93
CA PHE A 269 -10.31 -11.55 7.77
C PHE A 269 -9.82 -12.86 8.37
N THR A 270 -8.74 -13.42 7.86
CA THR A 270 -8.16 -14.68 8.31
C THR A 270 -6.73 -14.52 8.80
N GLY A 271 -6.31 -15.40 9.71
CA GLY A 271 -4.95 -15.42 10.25
C GLY A 271 -4.89 -15.09 11.73
N ASN A 272 -3.70 -14.80 12.21
CA ASN A 272 -3.48 -14.40 13.60
C ASN A 272 -3.92 -12.95 13.84
N ARG A 273 -3.96 -12.56 15.12
CA ARG A 273 -4.36 -11.20 15.56
C ARG A 273 -3.62 -10.06 14.82
N SER A 274 -2.32 -10.20 14.61
CA SER A 274 -1.54 -9.16 13.92
C SER A 274 -1.96 -9.05 12.45
N ARG A 275 -2.14 -10.19 11.78
CA ARG A 275 -2.57 -10.26 10.38
C ARG A 275 -3.98 -9.70 10.18
N ILE A 276 -4.94 -10.09 11.04
CA ILE A 276 -6.33 -9.57 11.01
C ILE A 276 -6.33 -8.06 11.19
N ARG A 277 -5.60 -7.53 12.17
CA ARG A 277 -5.48 -6.09 12.38
C ARG A 277 -4.86 -5.37 11.19
N GLY A 278 -3.78 -5.92 10.62
CA GLY A 278 -3.13 -5.35 9.43
C GLY A 278 -4.07 -5.29 8.21
N GLN A 279 -4.82 -6.38 7.97
CA GLN A 279 -5.84 -6.43 6.91
C GLN A 279 -6.96 -5.40 7.17
N ALA A 280 -7.43 -5.30 8.42
CA ALA A 280 -8.45 -4.32 8.79
C ALA A 280 -7.96 -2.87 8.56
N VAL A 281 -6.71 -2.55 8.87
CA VAL A 281 -6.13 -1.22 8.63
C VAL A 281 -6.07 -0.89 7.12
N ALA A 282 -5.59 -1.82 6.29
CA ALA A 282 -5.52 -1.61 4.85
C ALA A 282 -6.93 -1.45 4.23
N GLN A 283 -7.87 -2.30 4.67
CA GLN A 283 -9.26 -2.22 4.20
C GLN A 283 -9.96 -0.95 4.69
N ALA A 284 -9.62 -0.43 5.86
CA ALA A 284 -10.11 0.84 6.37
C ALA A 284 -9.70 2.01 5.47
N LEU A 285 -8.46 2.05 5.01
CA LEU A 285 -7.98 3.08 4.07
C LEU A 285 -8.68 2.97 2.71
N THR A 286 -8.85 1.75 2.19
CA THR A 286 -9.63 1.49 0.98
C THR A 286 -11.06 2.00 1.13
N PHE A 287 -11.72 1.72 2.26
CA PHE A 287 -13.09 2.14 2.50
C PHE A 287 -13.26 3.66 2.64
N ILE A 288 -12.30 4.35 3.30
CA ILE A 288 -12.30 5.83 3.30
C ILE A 288 -12.22 6.35 1.87
N ARG A 289 -11.29 5.81 1.07
CA ARG A 289 -11.09 6.21 -0.31
C ARG A 289 -12.34 6.02 -1.16
N ASP A 290 -13.00 4.86 -1.05
CA ASP A 290 -14.26 4.59 -1.75
C ASP A 290 -15.32 5.62 -1.40
N CYS A 291 -15.52 5.87 -0.10
CA CYS A 291 -16.49 6.86 0.38
C CYS A 291 -16.19 8.27 -0.13
N LEU A 292 -14.91 8.66 -0.18
CA LEU A 292 -14.49 9.94 -0.72
C LEU A 292 -14.75 10.06 -2.22
N LEU A 293 -14.54 9.00 -3.01
CA LEU A 293 -14.82 8.97 -4.44
C LEU A 293 -16.32 9.06 -4.74
N GLU A 294 -17.16 8.48 -3.89
CA GLU A 294 -18.63 8.48 -4.02
C GLU A 294 -19.29 9.72 -3.40
N CYS A 295 -18.59 10.45 -2.54
CA CYS A 295 -19.07 11.66 -1.90
C CYS A 295 -19.01 12.85 -2.88
N ARG A 296 -20.18 13.32 -3.29
CA ARG A 296 -20.36 14.50 -4.15
C ARG A 296 -20.39 15.79 -3.34
#